data_ebe19afea8ca4fc8f324da4b5f825d47
#
_entry.id   ebe19afea8ca4fc8f324da4b5f825d47
#
_cell.length_a   1.000
_cell.length_b   1.000
_cell.length_c   1.000
_cell.angle_alpha   90.00
_cell.angle_beta   90.00
_cell.angle_gamma   90.00
#
_symmetry.space_group_name_H-M   'P 1'
#
loop_
_entity.id
_entity.type
_entity.pdbx_description
1 polymer ?
#
loop_
_entity_poly.entity_id
_entity_poly.type
_entity_poly.pdbx_seq_one_letter_code
_entity_poly.pdbx_strand_id
1 'polypeptide(L)'
;MSDGHRSGCPINLTLEVVGDKWSLLIIRDMMFGNRRHFRELLLNSEEGIASNILADRLKTLLAEGILTKAEDPTHKQKAIYSLTEKGIQLLPVLAQMASWGYRYLPVSAELGIRAQLLAEGGPKMWEAFMAELRETHLGVPRPRGAKGRGAGPSVGARLQAAYEKVVARRKKKA
;
A
#
# COMPACT_ATOMS: atom_id res chain seq x y z
N MET A 1 -5.04 -26.50 -21.11
CA MET A 1 -5.20 -25.37 -22.05
C MET A 1 -4.67 -24.13 -21.33
N SER A 2 -3.62 -23.50 -21.84
CA SER A 2 -3.05 -22.29 -21.23
C SER A 2 -3.92 -21.09 -21.64
N ASP A 3 -4.63 -20.50 -20.70
CA ASP A 3 -5.46 -19.30 -20.87
C ASP A 3 -4.64 -18.04 -21.26
N GLY A 4 -3.80 -18.13 -22.27
CA GLY A 4 -2.99 -17.00 -22.74
C GLY A 4 -1.79 -16.63 -21.88
N HIS A 5 -1.59 -17.27 -20.73
CA HIS A 5 -0.44 -17.03 -19.85
C HIS A 5 0.81 -17.78 -20.33
N ARG A 6 2.00 -17.18 -20.14
CA ARG A 6 3.29 -17.77 -20.52
C ARG A 6 3.60 -19.05 -19.75
N SER A 7 3.12 -19.18 -18.51
CA SER A 7 3.22 -20.39 -17.70
C SER A 7 2.21 -20.37 -16.55
N GLY A 8 1.94 -21.52 -15.93
CA GLY A 8 1.13 -21.66 -14.71
C GLY A 8 1.89 -21.37 -13.41
N CYS A 9 3.13 -20.88 -13.47
CA CYS A 9 3.91 -20.54 -12.28
C CYS A 9 3.26 -19.37 -11.53
N PRO A 10 2.94 -19.49 -10.22
CA PRO A 10 2.32 -18.42 -9.44
C PRO A 10 3.12 -17.12 -9.44
N ILE A 11 4.45 -17.20 -9.45
CA ILE A 11 5.32 -16.01 -9.53
C ILE A 11 5.13 -15.33 -10.88
N ASN A 12 5.14 -16.10 -12.00
CA ASN A 12 4.91 -15.54 -13.33
C ASN A 12 3.53 -14.89 -13.43
N LEU A 13 2.48 -15.55 -12.96
CA LEU A 13 1.12 -15.02 -12.98
C LEU A 13 1.01 -13.73 -12.16
N THR A 14 1.67 -13.66 -10.99
CA THR A 14 1.72 -12.43 -10.18
C THR A 14 2.43 -11.31 -10.93
N LEU A 15 3.55 -11.59 -11.60
CA LEU A 15 4.28 -10.60 -12.38
C LEU A 15 3.50 -10.12 -13.61
N GLU A 16 2.67 -10.95 -14.22
CA GLU A 16 1.77 -10.54 -15.30
C GLU A 16 0.73 -9.50 -14.84
N VAL A 17 0.31 -9.57 -13.57
CA VAL A 17 -0.69 -8.66 -12.98
C VAL A 17 -0.06 -7.39 -12.39
N VAL A 18 1.03 -7.52 -11.62
CA VAL A 18 1.61 -6.40 -10.86
C VAL A 18 3.12 -6.24 -11.07
N GLY A 19 3.72 -6.92 -12.04
CA GLY A 19 5.16 -6.91 -12.28
C GLY A 19 5.67 -5.68 -13.05
N ASP A 20 4.80 -4.77 -13.42
CA ASP A 20 5.21 -3.49 -13.99
C ASP A 20 5.75 -2.54 -12.92
N LYS A 21 6.44 -1.49 -13.37
CA LYS A 21 7.13 -0.54 -12.47
C LYS A 21 6.19 0.23 -11.53
N TRP A 22 4.89 0.38 -11.88
CA TRP A 22 3.99 1.33 -11.23
C TRP A 22 2.87 0.70 -10.39
N SER A 23 2.39 -0.48 -10.75
CA SER A 23 1.23 -1.10 -10.09
C SER A 23 1.43 -1.27 -8.59
N LEU A 24 2.56 -1.84 -8.16
CA LEU A 24 2.86 -1.99 -6.72
C LEU A 24 3.11 -0.65 -6.02
N LEU A 25 3.61 0.38 -6.72
CA LEU A 25 3.79 1.72 -6.14
C LEU A 25 2.44 2.41 -5.90
N ILE A 26 1.49 2.28 -6.82
CA ILE A 26 0.12 2.77 -6.63
C ILE A 26 -0.53 2.09 -5.42
N ILE A 27 -0.45 0.77 -5.32
CA ILE A 27 -0.97 0.00 -4.20
C ILE A 27 -0.31 0.42 -2.89
N ARG A 28 1.02 0.60 -2.87
CA ARG A 28 1.77 1.15 -1.74
C ARG A 28 1.22 2.50 -1.29
N ASP A 29 0.99 3.41 -2.21
CA ASP A 29 0.50 4.76 -1.92
C ASP A 29 -0.92 4.75 -1.35
N MET A 30 -1.75 3.81 -1.79
CA MET A 30 -3.07 3.58 -1.21
C MET A 30 -3.00 2.99 0.19
N MET A 31 -2.09 2.03 0.45
CA MET A 31 -1.94 1.38 1.75
C MET A 31 -1.34 2.30 2.81
N PHE A 32 -0.21 2.93 2.50
CA PHE A 32 0.57 3.68 3.48
C PHE A 32 0.26 5.19 3.50
N GLY A 33 -0.23 5.73 2.39
CA GLY A 33 -0.57 7.15 2.23
C GLY A 33 -2.06 7.43 2.26
N ASN A 34 -2.91 6.39 2.26
CA ASN A 34 -4.38 6.50 2.12
C ASN A 34 -4.79 7.40 0.94
N ARG A 35 -4.01 7.36 -0.14
CA ARG A 35 -4.24 8.16 -1.36
C ARG A 35 -5.26 7.42 -2.22
N ARG A 36 -6.48 7.91 -2.24
CA ARG A 36 -7.63 7.19 -2.85
C ARG A 36 -8.24 7.91 -4.05
N HIS A 37 -7.74 9.09 -4.40
CA HIS A 37 -8.19 9.86 -5.55
C HIS A 37 -7.09 9.96 -6.61
N PHE A 38 -7.49 10.02 -7.88
CA PHE A 38 -6.56 10.13 -9.01
C PHE A 38 -5.53 11.26 -8.80
N ARG A 39 -6.02 12.45 -8.41
CA ARG A 39 -5.16 13.62 -8.19
C ARG A 39 -4.18 13.43 -7.03
N GLU A 40 -4.60 12.76 -5.97
CA GLU A 40 -3.72 12.46 -4.83
C GLU A 40 -2.60 11.50 -5.23
N LEU A 41 -2.95 10.43 -5.97
CA LEU A 41 -1.99 9.46 -6.50
C LEU A 41 -1.01 10.11 -7.48
N LEU A 42 -1.50 11.04 -8.32
CA LEU A 42 -0.67 11.75 -9.29
C LEU A 42 0.31 12.74 -8.62
N LEU A 43 -0.22 13.62 -7.76
CA LEU A 43 0.54 14.75 -7.22
C LEU A 43 1.47 14.38 -6.06
N ASN A 44 1.15 13.30 -5.33
CA ASN A 44 1.94 12.87 -4.19
C ASN A 44 2.79 11.62 -4.49
N SER A 45 2.92 11.21 -5.75
CA SER A 45 3.84 10.15 -6.14
C SER A 45 5.28 10.58 -5.90
N GLU A 46 6.00 9.84 -5.08
CA GLU A 46 7.43 10.09 -4.81
C GLU A 46 8.29 9.89 -6.04
N GLU A 47 7.88 8.98 -6.92
CA GLU A 47 8.58 8.61 -8.15
C GLU A 47 8.10 9.42 -9.39
N GLY A 48 7.11 10.30 -9.24
CA GLY A 48 6.64 11.20 -10.29
C GLY A 48 5.94 10.48 -11.44
N ILE A 49 4.90 9.70 -11.15
CA ILE A 49 4.13 8.98 -12.16
C ILE A 49 3.45 9.95 -13.15
N ALA A 50 3.53 9.69 -14.45
CA ALA A 50 2.82 10.45 -15.46
C ALA A 50 1.31 10.11 -15.46
N SER A 51 0.46 11.09 -15.77
CA SER A 51 -1.00 10.96 -15.69
C SER A 51 -1.58 9.86 -16.59
N ASN A 52 -1.03 9.70 -17.79
CA ASN A 52 -1.44 8.64 -18.72
C ASN A 52 -1.06 7.24 -18.19
N ILE A 53 0.11 7.11 -17.59
CA ILE A 53 0.56 5.84 -16.98
C ILE A 53 -0.32 5.52 -15.76
N LEU A 54 -0.59 6.49 -14.89
CA LEU A 54 -1.48 6.29 -13.75
C LEU A 54 -2.87 5.84 -14.20
N ALA A 55 -3.45 6.50 -15.21
CA ALA A 55 -4.77 6.14 -15.75
C ALA A 55 -4.80 4.71 -16.29
N ASP A 56 -3.78 4.33 -17.05
CA ASP A 56 -3.65 2.98 -17.61
C ASP A 56 -3.49 1.92 -16.51
N ARG A 57 -2.62 2.14 -15.55
CA ARG A 57 -2.42 1.21 -14.42
C ARG A 57 -3.66 1.06 -13.54
N LEU A 58 -4.36 2.16 -13.24
CA LEU A 58 -5.63 2.09 -12.50
C LEU A 58 -6.68 1.27 -13.26
N LYS A 59 -6.76 1.42 -14.59
CA LYS A 59 -7.64 0.60 -15.44
C LYS A 59 -7.30 -0.89 -15.34
N THR A 60 -6.00 -1.24 -15.42
CA THR A 60 -5.53 -2.62 -15.27
C THR A 60 -5.87 -3.17 -13.89
N LEU A 61 -5.55 -2.43 -12.81
CA LEU A 61 -5.82 -2.87 -11.44
C LEU A 61 -7.31 -3.06 -11.13
N LEU A 62 -8.18 -2.26 -11.78
CA LEU A 62 -9.64 -2.44 -11.73
C LEU A 62 -10.07 -3.73 -12.46
N ALA A 63 -9.55 -3.96 -13.67
CA ALA A 63 -9.86 -5.16 -14.46
C ALA A 63 -9.41 -6.45 -13.74
N GLU A 64 -8.26 -6.39 -13.06
CA GLU A 64 -7.72 -7.51 -12.27
C GLU A 64 -8.42 -7.70 -10.90
N GLY A 65 -9.39 -6.87 -10.57
CA GLY A 65 -10.12 -6.94 -9.30
C GLY A 65 -9.26 -6.64 -8.07
N ILE A 66 -8.16 -5.92 -8.24
CA ILE A 66 -7.30 -5.45 -7.14
C ILE A 66 -7.87 -4.18 -6.53
N LEU A 67 -8.50 -3.35 -7.36
CA LEU A 67 -9.17 -2.12 -6.95
C LEU A 67 -10.68 -2.18 -7.28
N THR A 68 -11.43 -1.35 -6.57
CA THR A 68 -12.77 -0.91 -6.96
C THR A 68 -12.75 0.60 -7.15
N LYS A 69 -13.73 1.11 -7.92
CA LYS A 69 -13.96 2.53 -8.16
C LYS A 69 -15.41 2.85 -7.88
N ALA A 70 -15.68 3.88 -7.09
CA ALA A 70 -17.01 4.38 -6.78
C ALA A 70 -17.03 5.91 -6.90
N GLU A 71 -18.22 6.51 -6.88
CA GLU A 71 -18.36 7.94 -6.67
C GLU A 71 -18.01 8.29 -5.23
N ASP A 72 -17.32 9.41 -5.03
CA ASP A 72 -17.01 9.90 -3.69
C ASP A 72 -18.30 10.47 -3.07
N PRO A 73 -18.79 9.92 -1.96
CA PRO A 73 -20.01 10.40 -1.32
C PRO A 73 -19.91 11.87 -0.84
N THR A 74 -18.69 12.38 -0.65
CA THR A 74 -18.44 13.77 -0.23
C THR A 74 -18.26 14.73 -1.41
N HIS A 75 -17.95 14.19 -2.60
CA HIS A 75 -17.67 14.99 -3.80
C HIS A 75 -18.16 14.29 -5.08
N LYS A 76 -19.41 14.49 -5.46
CA LYS A 76 -20.09 13.85 -6.61
C LYS A 76 -19.34 13.85 -7.96
N GLN A 77 -18.33 14.69 -8.13
CA GLN A 77 -17.52 14.76 -9.35
C GLN A 77 -16.18 14.03 -9.24
N LYS A 78 -15.90 13.38 -8.11
CA LYS A 78 -14.64 12.68 -7.89
C LYS A 78 -14.88 11.19 -7.71
N ALA A 79 -14.05 10.39 -8.35
CA ALA A 79 -14.02 8.95 -8.12
C ALA A 79 -13.08 8.64 -6.95
N ILE A 80 -13.53 7.74 -6.06
CA ILE A 80 -12.71 7.17 -5.00
C ILE A 80 -12.32 5.74 -5.37
N TYR A 81 -11.03 5.43 -5.26
CA TYR A 81 -10.50 4.08 -5.44
C TYR A 81 -10.35 3.40 -4.10
N SER A 82 -10.68 2.11 -4.04
CA SER A 82 -10.52 1.30 -2.84
C SER A 82 -9.81 -0.01 -3.18
N LEU A 83 -8.94 -0.46 -2.28
CA LEU A 83 -8.39 -1.81 -2.36
C LEU A 83 -9.50 -2.82 -2.10
N THR A 84 -9.52 -3.90 -2.88
CA THR A 84 -10.30 -5.09 -2.58
C THR A 84 -9.55 -5.95 -1.55
N GLU A 85 -10.17 -7.04 -1.07
CA GLU A 85 -9.44 -8.03 -0.26
C GLU A 85 -8.23 -8.59 -1.01
N LYS A 86 -8.36 -8.87 -2.31
CA LYS A 86 -7.25 -9.30 -3.19
C LYS A 86 -6.11 -8.27 -3.20
N GLY A 87 -6.44 -6.98 -3.25
CA GLY A 87 -5.46 -5.89 -3.19
C GLY A 87 -4.79 -5.78 -1.82
N ILE A 88 -5.56 -5.89 -0.73
CA ILE A 88 -5.05 -5.83 0.66
C ILE A 88 -4.06 -6.98 0.93
N GLN A 89 -4.32 -8.17 0.39
CA GLN A 89 -3.46 -9.35 0.53
C GLN A 89 -2.08 -9.19 -0.16
N LEU A 90 -1.84 -8.14 -0.92
CA LEU A 90 -0.50 -7.80 -1.42
C LEU A 90 0.41 -7.15 -0.36
N LEU A 91 -0.12 -6.80 0.82
CA LEU A 91 0.69 -6.20 1.89
C LEU A 91 1.91 -7.06 2.30
N PRO A 92 1.79 -8.38 2.53
CA PRO A 92 2.95 -9.22 2.82
C PRO A 92 4.01 -9.23 1.71
N VAL A 93 3.59 -9.16 0.45
CA VAL A 93 4.51 -9.07 -0.71
C VAL A 93 5.29 -7.76 -0.65
N LEU A 94 4.59 -6.62 -0.47
CA LEU A 94 5.23 -5.31 -0.32
C LEU A 94 6.15 -5.25 0.90
N ALA A 95 5.77 -5.83 2.03
CA ALA A 95 6.59 -5.87 3.24
C ALA A 95 7.89 -6.66 3.02
N GLN A 96 7.83 -7.80 2.30
CA GLN A 96 9.02 -8.59 1.98
C GLN A 96 9.91 -7.89 0.93
N MET A 97 9.32 -7.28 -0.09
CA MET A 97 10.07 -6.44 -1.05
C MET A 97 10.78 -5.29 -0.32
N ALA A 98 10.08 -4.60 0.58
CA ALA A 98 10.66 -3.51 1.36
C ALA A 98 11.80 -4.00 2.28
N SER A 99 11.65 -5.17 2.89
CA SER A 99 12.70 -5.80 3.72
C SER A 99 13.95 -6.15 2.90
N TRP A 100 13.74 -6.72 1.72
CA TRP A 100 14.84 -7.01 0.80
C TRP A 100 15.54 -5.73 0.32
N GLY A 101 14.76 -4.73 -0.11
CA GLY A 101 15.29 -3.43 -0.54
C GLY A 101 16.06 -2.72 0.57
N TYR A 102 15.55 -2.74 1.80
CA TYR A 102 16.23 -2.15 2.96
C TYR A 102 17.61 -2.79 3.22
N ARG A 103 17.73 -4.09 2.99
CA ARG A 103 18.97 -4.84 3.24
C ARG A 103 20.03 -4.64 2.17
N TYR A 104 19.61 -4.52 0.90
CA TYR A 104 20.52 -4.63 -0.24
C TYR A 104 20.63 -3.37 -1.12
N LEU A 105 19.77 -2.38 -0.91
CA LEU A 105 19.72 -1.17 -1.73
C LEU A 105 20.01 0.09 -0.90
N PRO A 106 20.47 1.19 -1.52
CA PRO A 106 20.77 2.45 -0.84
C PRO A 106 19.47 3.22 -0.52
N VAL A 107 18.72 2.75 0.48
CA VAL A 107 17.45 3.37 0.90
C VAL A 107 17.69 4.63 1.72
N SER A 108 16.80 5.63 1.63
CA SER A 108 16.81 6.78 2.52
C SER A 108 16.41 6.36 3.96
N ALA A 109 16.96 7.04 4.96
CA ALA A 109 16.70 6.71 6.36
C ALA A 109 15.22 6.88 6.72
N GLU A 110 14.58 7.91 6.19
CA GLU A 110 13.18 8.24 6.43
C GLU A 110 12.20 7.21 5.85
N LEU A 111 12.48 6.67 4.66
CA LEU A 111 11.65 5.62 4.05
C LEU A 111 12.04 4.23 4.56
N GLY A 112 13.33 4.02 4.81
CA GLY A 112 13.87 2.77 5.34
C GLY A 112 13.32 2.38 6.71
N ILE A 113 13.03 3.36 7.59
CA ILE A 113 12.48 3.07 8.92
C ILE A 113 11.11 2.35 8.85
N ARG A 114 10.28 2.67 7.85
CA ARG A 114 8.99 1.99 7.65
C ARG A 114 9.20 0.53 7.24
N ALA A 115 10.13 0.28 6.32
CA ALA A 115 10.51 -1.07 5.90
C ALA A 115 11.06 -1.91 7.05
N GLN A 116 11.93 -1.32 7.87
CA GLN A 116 12.49 -1.96 9.05
C GLN A 116 11.39 -2.36 10.04
N LEU A 117 10.49 -1.44 10.40
CA LEU A 117 9.40 -1.71 11.33
C LEU A 117 8.45 -2.81 10.83
N LEU A 118 8.14 -2.83 9.52
CA LEU A 118 7.33 -3.90 8.93
C LEU A 118 8.04 -5.25 8.98
N ALA A 119 9.35 -5.28 8.71
CA ALA A 119 10.14 -6.50 8.80
C ALA A 119 10.22 -7.04 10.23
N GLU A 120 10.49 -6.17 11.22
CA GLU A 120 10.56 -6.52 12.64
C GLU A 120 9.20 -6.96 13.21
N GLY A 121 8.11 -6.30 12.76
CA GLY A 121 6.76 -6.62 13.21
C GLY A 121 6.20 -7.93 12.65
N GLY A 122 6.69 -8.35 11.49
CA GLY A 122 6.36 -9.62 10.86
C GLY A 122 4.87 -9.85 10.60
N PRO A 123 4.45 -11.11 10.42
CA PRO A 123 3.07 -11.46 10.05
C PRO A 123 2.01 -10.93 11.00
N LYS A 124 2.29 -10.87 12.29
CA LYS A 124 1.34 -10.34 13.29
C LYS A 124 1.05 -8.84 13.07
N MET A 125 2.06 -8.06 12.76
CA MET A 125 1.90 -6.64 12.45
C MET A 125 1.23 -6.45 11.08
N TRP A 126 1.56 -7.29 10.10
CA TRP A 126 0.94 -7.23 8.78
C TRP A 126 -0.56 -7.52 8.85
N GLU A 127 -0.98 -8.55 9.61
CA GLU A 127 -2.40 -8.85 9.80
C GLU A 127 -3.14 -7.70 10.50
N ALA A 128 -2.53 -7.09 11.53
CA ALA A 128 -3.09 -5.93 12.18
C ALA A 128 -3.25 -4.75 11.21
N PHE A 129 -2.29 -4.52 10.32
CA PHE A 129 -2.37 -3.46 9.31
C PHE A 129 -3.39 -3.80 8.22
N MET A 130 -3.47 -5.05 7.77
CA MET A 130 -4.52 -5.48 6.84
C MET A 130 -5.92 -5.29 7.42
N ALA A 131 -6.10 -5.50 8.74
CA ALA A 131 -7.37 -5.20 9.40
C ALA A 131 -7.72 -3.71 9.38
N GLU A 132 -6.72 -2.82 9.52
CA GLU A 132 -6.90 -1.36 9.35
C GLU A 132 -7.28 -1.01 7.90
N LEU A 133 -6.64 -1.65 6.92
CA LEU A 133 -6.95 -1.44 5.50
C LEU A 133 -8.36 -1.95 5.15
N ARG A 134 -8.80 -3.09 5.71
CA ARG A 134 -10.19 -3.58 5.55
C ARG A 134 -11.21 -2.58 6.09
N GLU A 135 -10.95 -2.00 7.26
CA GLU A 135 -11.82 -0.96 7.82
C GLU A 135 -11.90 0.25 6.89
N THR A 136 -10.76 0.73 6.39
CA THR A 136 -10.67 1.93 5.55
C THR A 136 -11.25 1.72 4.15
N HIS A 137 -10.96 0.58 3.51
CA HIS A 137 -11.29 0.33 2.11
C HIS A 137 -12.57 -0.47 1.89
N LEU A 138 -12.92 -1.34 2.84
CA LEU A 138 -14.05 -2.27 2.72
C LEU A 138 -15.17 -1.97 3.72
N GLY A 139 -14.95 -1.04 4.67
CA GLY A 139 -15.92 -0.76 5.74
C GLY A 139 -16.07 -1.90 6.75
N VAL A 140 -15.13 -2.84 6.80
CA VAL A 140 -15.15 -3.97 7.74
C VAL A 140 -14.54 -3.54 9.06
N PRO A 141 -15.30 -3.52 10.18
CA PRO A 141 -14.77 -3.10 11.47
C PRO A 141 -13.60 -3.99 11.92
N ARG A 142 -12.59 -3.39 12.52
CA ARG A 142 -11.49 -4.15 13.12
C ARG A 142 -11.99 -5.03 14.26
N PRO A 143 -11.45 -6.25 14.43
CA PRO A 143 -11.73 -7.09 15.58
C PRO A 143 -11.43 -6.32 16.87
N ARG A 144 -12.40 -6.25 17.78
CA ARG A 144 -12.18 -5.68 19.11
C ARG A 144 -11.16 -6.57 19.82
N GLY A 145 -10.05 -5.97 20.29
CA GLY A 145 -9.08 -6.71 21.09
C GLY A 145 -9.76 -7.36 22.29
N ALA A 146 -9.37 -8.57 22.65
CA ALA A 146 -9.96 -9.38 23.73
C ALA A 146 -9.90 -8.74 25.13
N LYS A 147 -9.29 -7.56 25.26
CA LYS A 147 -9.26 -6.77 26.50
C LYS A 147 -9.62 -5.32 26.15
N GLY A 148 -10.81 -4.90 26.56
CA GLY A 148 -11.42 -3.59 26.37
C GLY A 148 -10.68 -2.39 26.98
N ARG A 149 -9.38 -2.31 26.89
CA ARG A 149 -8.55 -1.12 27.16
C ARG A 149 -7.94 -0.68 25.84
N GLY A 150 -8.06 0.62 25.58
CA GLY A 150 -7.75 1.32 24.37
C GLY A 150 -6.70 0.67 23.46
N ALA A 151 -7.07 0.36 22.25
CA ALA A 151 -6.15 -0.10 21.24
C ALA A 151 -5.02 0.95 21.15
N GLY A 152 -3.78 0.52 21.28
CA GLY A 152 -2.62 1.37 21.05
C GLY A 152 -2.68 1.98 19.64
N PRO A 153 -1.79 2.93 19.32
CA PRO A 153 -1.82 3.60 18.02
C PRO A 153 -1.83 2.58 16.89
N SER A 154 -2.63 2.86 15.85
CA SER A 154 -2.74 2.01 14.67
C SER A 154 -1.36 1.75 14.05
N VAL A 155 -1.23 0.66 13.29
CA VAL A 155 0.03 0.34 12.61
C VAL A 155 0.40 1.48 11.66
N GLY A 156 -0.56 1.99 10.88
CA GLY A 156 -0.35 3.16 10.01
C GLY A 156 0.16 4.38 10.78
N ALA A 157 -0.43 4.71 11.94
CA ALA A 157 0.03 5.82 12.78
C ALA A 157 1.45 5.58 13.34
N ARG A 158 1.79 4.35 13.71
CA ARG A 158 3.15 4.01 14.18
C ARG A 158 4.20 4.19 13.08
N LEU A 159 3.90 3.73 11.87
CA LEU A 159 4.78 3.90 10.70
C LEU A 159 4.97 5.38 10.35
N GLN A 160 3.90 6.17 10.41
CA GLN A 160 3.94 7.61 10.15
C GLN A 160 4.76 8.34 11.22
N ALA A 161 4.52 8.07 12.49
CA ALA A 161 5.28 8.69 13.60
C ALA A 161 6.78 8.37 13.54
N ALA A 162 7.15 7.15 13.12
CA ALA A 162 8.55 6.78 12.94
C ALA A 162 9.20 7.56 11.80
N TYR A 163 8.52 7.71 10.68
CA TYR A 163 8.96 8.54 9.57
C TYR A 163 9.19 10.00 9.99
N GLU A 164 8.20 10.61 10.62
CA GLU A 164 8.26 12.01 11.09
C GLU A 164 9.42 12.25 12.06
N LYS A 165 9.67 11.28 12.96
CA LYS A 165 10.79 11.35 13.90
C LYS A 165 12.15 11.36 13.20
N VAL A 166 12.32 10.58 12.13
CA VAL A 166 13.56 10.57 11.34
C VAL A 166 13.73 11.88 10.57
N VAL A 167 12.66 12.37 9.92
CA VAL A 167 12.66 13.66 9.21
C VAL A 167 13.02 14.81 10.15
N ALA A 168 12.42 14.86 11.35
CA ALA A 168 12.69 15.92 12.34
C ALA A 168 14.15 15.91 12.82
N ARG A 169 14.75 14.70 12.99
CA ARG A 169 16.17 14.57 13.36
C ARG A 169 17.10 15.05 12.26
N ARG A 170 16.77 14.79 11.00
CA ARG A 170 17.56 15.24 9.85
C ARG A 170 17.58 16.76 9.73
N LYS A 171 16.40 17.42 9.89
CA LYS A 171 16.28 18.89 9.86
C LYS A 171 17.08 19.60 10.98
N LYS A 172 17.32 18.93 12.11
CA LYS A 172 18.13 19.48 13.21
C LYS A 172 19.64 19.34 13.00
N LYS A 173 20.05 18.51 12.04
CA LYS A 173 21.48 18.26 11.73
C LYS A 173 21.97 19.00 10.48
N ALA A 174 21.05 19.53 9.68
CA ALA A 174 21.30 20.37 8.51
C ALA A 174 21.28 21.85 8.88
#